data_4eaeff9357f53e5e7065bcdfc6452471
#
_entry.id   4eaeff9357f53e5e7065bcdfc6452471
#
_cell.length_a   1.000
_cell.length_b   1.000
_cell.length_c   1.000
_cell.angle_alpha   90.00
_cell.angle_beta   90.00
_cell.angle_gamma   90.00
#
_symmetry.space_group_name_H-M   'P 1'
#
loop_
_entity.id
_entity.type
_entity.pdbx_description
1 polymer ?
#
loop_
_entity_poly.entity_id
_entity_poly.type
_entity_poly.pdbx_seq_one_letter_code
_entity_poly.pdbx_strand_id
1 'polypeptide(L)'
;MQRPAKPFTPVRFRLQPPEEQMNISIIGTGYVGLVSAACFADLGHSVLAIDNNKSKIRSLSKGKSIIYEPGLDKILKKNIKCKRLSFSTSYIKACQADLLVLCIDTPSKNSGEPDLRNLKLALKSIAARLKKDIFIVTKSTVPIGTNKFIKNYFKNATHYNVEIISNPEFLKEGCAVEDFFNPSRIIIGTESNASKKIMKRLYSKLKIPSKRIFYMKIESAELTKYASNSFLATKISFINRISQISDLTNADIHEIKMGMGSDPRIGIEFLNAGLGFGGSCFPKDIQALRNIEEKLNLDHSIFSAVEEINDQQYKIFYKKIINSIAKIHLNNTSFLIWGLSFKPNTNDIRHSIALRLVHNLASKVKNLYLYDPVAMKEASNSLKQYKNISFCKSPYENIQNANALIICTEWDEFKNIDLSKLKLLKDKKIFDGRNMLNKNEISQLGIEYFGLGV
;
A
#
# COMPACT_ATOMS: atom_id res chain seq x y z
N MET A 1 -27.90 0.01 74.17
CA MET A 1 -27.04 1.09 73.64
C MET A 1 -26.60 0.74 72.21
N GLN A 2 -27.28 1.29 71.22
CA GLN A 2 -26.89 1.08 69.79
C GLN A 2 -25.86 2.13 69.44
N ARG A 3 -24.77 1.67 68.85
CA ARG A 3 -23.71 2.57 68.29
C ARG A 3 -24.20 3.25 67.00
N PRO A 4 -24.00 4.55 66.83
CA PRO A 4 -24.42 5.25 65.62
C PRO A 4 -23.57 4.80 64.40
N ALA A 5 -24.21 4.63 63.24
CA ALA A 5 -23.60 4.30 61.98
C ALA A 5 -22.65 5.42 61.52
N LYS A 6 -21.43 5.05 61.08
CA LYS A 6 -20.47 5.98 60.51
C LYS A 6 -21.04 6.58 59.20
N PRO A 7 -20.87 7.90 58.96
CA PRO A 7 -21.36 8.53 57.75
C PRO A 7 -20.57 8.00 56.53
N PHE A 8 -21.30 7.67 55.47
CA PHE A 8 -20.74 7.33 54.14
C PHE A 8 -19.94 8.51 53.62
N THR A 9 -18.64 8.33 53.47
CA THR A 9 -17.78 9.28 52.70
C THR A 9 -17.99 9.00 51.21
N PRO A 10 -18.48 9.94 50.41
CA PRO A 10 -18.61 9.71 48.98
C PRO A 10 -17.22 9.54 48.38
N VAL A 11 -16.97 8.39 47.79
CA VAL A 11 -15.78 8.14 46.96
C VAL A 11 -15.88 9.12 45.81
N ARG A 12 -15.14 10.22 45.87
CA ARG A 12 -14.89 11.08 44.71
C ARG A 12 -14.07 10.26 43.73
N PHE A 13 -14.72 9.70 42.72
CA PHE A 13 -14.00 9.31 41.49
C PHE A 13 -13.29 10.57 41.03
N ARG A 14 -11.97 10.63 41.22
CA ARG A 14 -11.11 11.52 40.44
C ARG A 14 -11.26 11.04 39.00
N LEU A 15 -12.13 11.69 38.25
CA LEU A 15 -12.03 11.68 36.80
C LEU A 15 -10.57 12.08 36.50
N GLN A 16 -9.75 11.13 36.05
CA GLN A 16 -8.46 11.49 35.43
C GLN A 16 -8.77 12.56 34.39
N PRO A 17 -7.98 13.65 34.31
CA PRO A 17 -8.20 14.64 33.27
C PRO A 17 -8.29 13.89 31.96
N PRO A 18 -9.25 14.21 31.07
CA PRO A 18 -9.41 13.52 29.81
C PRO A 18 -8.05 13.55 29.13
N GLU A 19 -7.51 12.36 28.81
CA GLU A 19 -6.25 12.24 28.06
C GLU A 19 -6.36 13.20 26.89
N GLU A 20 -5.49 14.20 26.86
CA GLU A 20 -5.68 15.45 26.14
C GLU A 20 -5.97 15.20 24.65
N GLN A 21 -7.22 15.38 24.27
CA GLN A 21 -7.66 15.42 22.89
C GLN A 21 -6.81 16.46 22.13
N MET A 22 -6.28 16.09 20.97
CA MET A 22 -5.53 17.01 20.12
C MET A 22 -6.40 17.42 18.92
N ASN A 23 -6.19 18.65 18.45
CA ASN A 23 -6.69 19.10 17.16
C ASN A 23 -5.63 18.82 16.10
N ILE A 24 -5.93 17.94 15.18
CA ILE A 24 -5.01 17.47 14.15
C ILE A 24 -5.55 17.86 12.78
N SER A 25 -4.72 18.46 11.94
CA SER A 25 -5.05 18.65 10.54
C SER A 25 -4.18 17.77 9.65
N ILE A 26 -4.83 16.99 8.79
CA ILE A 26 -4.14 16.10 7.82
C ILE A 26 -4.25 16.72 6.44
N ILE A 27 -3.11 16.98 5.81
CA ILE A 27 -3.01 17.57 4.49
C ILE A 27 -2.77 16.47 3.45
N GLY A 28 -3.74 16.26 2.59
CA GLY A 28 -3.83 15.16 1.63
C GLY A 28 -4.74 14.05 2.13
N THR A 29 -5.76 13.69 1.33
CA THR A 29 -6.68 12.58 1.59
C THR A 29 -6.49 11.44 0.59
N GLY A 30 -5.23 11.19 0.21
CA GLY A 30 -4.84 9.95 -0.46
C GLY A 30 -4.96 8.76 0.49
N TYR A 31 -4.39 7.63 0.12
CA TYR A 31 -4.50 6.39 0.91
C TYR A 31 -4.03 6.60 2.35
N VAL A 32 -2.79 7.02 2.53
CA VAL A 32 -2.18 7.25 3.85
C VAL A 32 -2.93 8.29 4.67
N GLY A 33 -3.28 9.42 4.03
CA GLY A 33 -3.93 10.52 4.72
C GLY A 33 -5.35 10.18 5.19
N LEU A 34 -6.13 9.48 4.37
CA LEU A 34 -7.50 9.10 4.72
C LEU A 34 -7.53 8.06 5.84
N VAL A 35 -6.69 7.04 5.76
CA VAL A 35 -6.57 6.02 6.83
C VAL A 35 -6.09 6.68 8.12
N SER A 36 -5.04 7.52 8.06
CA SER A 36 -4.53 8.23 9.24
C SER A 36 -5.59 9.15 9.86
N ALA A 37 -6.36 9.89 9.04
CA ALA A 37 -7.41 10.77 9.52
C ALA A 37 -8.51 10.00 10.26
N ALA A 38 -8.98 8.92 9.66
CA ALA A 38 -10.01 8.07 10.24
C ALA A 38 -9.54 7.44 11.57
N CYS A 39 -8.33 6.88 11.57
CA CYS A 39 -7.80 6.18 12.74
C CYS A 39 -7.41 7.14 13.89
N PHE A 40 -6.80 8.30 13.63
CA PHE A 40 -6.57 9.31 14.67
C PHE A 40 -7.88 9.82 15.26
N ALA A 41 -8.93 10.02 14.45
CA ALA A 41 -10.24 10.37 14.95
C ALA A 41 -10.85 9.25 15.81
N ASP A 42 -10.63 7.99 15.46
CA ASP A 42 -11.10 6.83 16.23
C ASP A 42 -10.35 6.67 17.57
N LEU A 43 -9.10 7.10 17.64
CA LEU A 43 -8.34 7.27 18.88
C LEU A 43 -8.88 8.44 19.75
N GLY A 44 -9.86 9.22 19.26
CA GLY A 44 -10.54 10.28 20.01
C GLY A 44 -9.94 11.67 19.82
N HIS A 45 -9.03 11.87 18.87
CA HIS A 45 -8.57 13.20 18.48
C HIS A 45 -9.64 13.93 17.63
N SER A 46 -9.58 15.25 17.60
CA SER A 46 -10.38 16.08 16.67
C SER A 46 -9.57 16.25 15.38
N VAL A 47 -10.06 15.68 14.27
CA VAL A 47 -9.31 15.60 13.02
C VAL A 47 -10.01 16.36 11.90
N LEU A 48 -9.27 17.26 11.24
CA LEU A 48 -9.66 17.94 10.02
C LEU A 48 -8.79 17.45 8.86
N ALA A 49 -9.37 16.77 7.91
CA ALA A 49 -8.66 16.30 6.72
C ALA A 49 -8.86 17.28 5.54
N ILE A 50 -7.77 17.67 4.92
CA ILE A 50 -7.71 18.69 3.85
C ILE A 50 -7.30 18.03 2.53
N ASP A 51 -8.02 18.34 1.46
CA ASP A 51 -7.60 18.02 0.09
C ASP A 51 -8.05 19.15 -0.84
N ASN A 52 -7.29 19.41 -1.90
CA ASN A 52 -7.64 20.40 -2.90
C ASN A 52 -8.75 19.94 -3.86
N ASN A 53 -9.02 18.65 -3.93
CA ASN A 53 -10.06 18.06 -4.77
C ASN A 53 -11.44 18.16 -4.11
N LYS A 54 -12.23 19.13 -4.57
CA LYS A 54 -13.59 19.38 -4.06
C LYS A 54 -14.53 18.17 -4.17
N SER A 55 -14.37 17.34 -5.21
CA SER A 55 -15.20 16.15 -5.43
C SER A 55 -14.89 15.07 -4.38
N LYS A 56 -13.60 14.82 -4.11
CA LYS A 56 -13.16 13.94 -3.01
C LYS A 56 -13.74 14.38 -1.66
N ILE A 57 -13.55 15.66 -1.31
CA ILE A 57 -14.03 16.23 -0.04
C ILE A 57 -15.56 16.08 0.08
N ARG A 58 -16.31 16.32 -0.99
CA ARG A 58 -17.78 16.14 -1.00
C ARG A 58 -18.17 14.69 -0.74
N SER A 59 -17.48 13.71 -1.33
CA SER A 59 -17.73 12.28 -1.11
C SER A 59 -17.43 11.88 0.33
N LEU A 60 -16.23 12.25 0.81
CA LEU A 60 -15.76 11.92 2.16
C LEU A 60 -16.62 12.56 3.25
N SER A 61 -17.10 13.79 3.07
CA SER A 61 -18.01 14.46 4.02
C SER A 61 -19.36 13.74 4.17
N LYS A 62 -19.74 12.92 3.19
CA LYS A 62 -20.92 12.04 3.25
C LYS A 62 -20.62 10.65 3.83
N GLY A 63 -19.39 10.42 4.31
CA GLY A 63 -18.95 9.14 4.86
C GLY A 63 -18.71 8.05 3.80
N LYS A 64 -18.54 8.45 2.52
CA LYS A 64 -18.26 7.53 1.42
C LYS A 64 -16.75 7.56 1.13
N SER A 65 -16.06 6.44 1.40
CA SER A 65 -14.66 6.29 1.06
C SER A 65 -14.42 6.37 -0.44
N ILE A 66 -13.25 6.86 -0.81
CA ILE A 66 -12.74 6.92 -2.19
C ILE A 66 -11.71 5.83 -2.48
N ILE A 67 -11.35 5.05 -1.50
CA ILE A 67 -10.44 3.90 -1.57
C ILE A 67 -11.13 2.68 -1.00
N TYR A 68 -10.75 1.51 -1.47
CA TYR A 68 -11.15 0.25 -0.85
C TYR A 68 -10.12 -0.11 0.23
N GLU A 69 -10.58 -0.16 1.47
CA GLU A 69 -9.79 -0.60 2.62
C GLU A 69 -10.72 -1.25 3.65
N PRO A 70 -10.49 -2.52 4.02
CA PRO A 70 -11.32 -3.21 5.00
C PRO A 70 -11.47 -2.44 6.30
N GLY A 71 -12.71 -2.26 6.77
CA GLY A 71 -13.02 -1.56 8.03
C GLY A 71 -13.04 -0.03 7.97
N LEU A 72 -12.47 0.60 6.94
CA LEU A 72 -12.35 2.06 6.86
C LEU A 72 -13.70 2.78 6.82
N ASP A 73 -14.66 2.32 6.03
CA ASP A 73 -15.98 2.95 5.90
C ASP A 73 -16.72 3.02 7.24
N LYS A 74 -16.60 1.98 8.06
CA LYS A 74 -17.20 1.92 9.40
C LYS A 74 -16.60 3.00 10.30
N ILE A 75 -15.28 3.15 10.28
CA ILE A 75 -14.55 4.14 11.09
C ILE A 75 -14.88 5.56 10.63
N LEU A 76 -14.92 5.82 9.32
CA LEU A 76 -15.28 7.11 8.74
C LEU A 76 -16.69 7.54 9.22
N LYS A 77 -17.71 6.72 8.98
CA LYS A 77 -19.10 7.01 9.35
C LYS A 77 -19.26 7.27 10.85
N LYS A 78 -18.63 6.44 11.70
CA LYS A 78 -18.62 6.60 13.14
C LYS A 78 -18.06 7.96 13.55
N ASN A 79 -16.90 8.33 13.06
CA ASN A 79 -16.19 9.53 13.52
C ASN A 79 -16.74 10.83 12.92
N ILE A 80 -17.33 10.80 11.73
CA ILE A 80 -18.11 11.91 11.18
C ILE A 80 -19.37 12.15 12.05
N LYS A 81 -20.12 11.09 12.38
CA LYS A 81 -21.31 11.20 13.26
C LYS A 81 -20.97 11.76 14.64
N CYS A 82 -19.84 11.36 15.21
CA CYS A 82 -19.35 11.86 16.49
C CYS A 82 -18.66 13.23 16.40
N LYS A 83 -18.63 13.87 15.23
CA LYS A 83 -17.99 15.18 14.98
C LYS A 83 -16.49 15.21 15.31
N ARG A 84 -15.82 14.06 15.37
CA ARG A 84 -14.37 13.94 15.56
C ARG A 84 -13.58 14.00 14.24
N LEU A 85 -14.22 13.72 13.11
CA LEU A 85 -13.63 13.77 11.79
C LEU A 85 -14.44 14.71 10.89
N SER A 86 -13.74 15.64 10.25
CA SER A 86 -14.32 16.56 9.28
C SER A 86 -13.39 16.74 8.07
N PHE A 87 -13.94 17.22 6.98
CA PHE A 87 -13.24 17.38 5.71
C PHE A 87 -13.39 18.79 5.18
N SER A 88 -12.33 19.36 4.59
CA SER A 88 -12.36 20.71 4.04
C SER A 88 -11.33 20.88 2.91
N THR A 89 -11.52 21.95 2.14
CA THR A 89 -10.48 22.43 1.21
C THR A 89 -9.71 23.64 1.77
N SER A 90 -10.03 24.07 3.00
CA SER A 90 -9.52 25.31 3.59
C SER A 90 -8.25 25.12 4.42
N TYR A 91 -7.13 25.64 3.93
CA TYR A 91 -5.88 25.72 4.68
C TYR A 91 -5.95 26.67 5.89
N ILE A 92 -6.86 27.67 5.89
CA ILE A 92 -7.05 28.57 7.05
C ILE A 92 -7.48 27.77 8.27
N LYS A 93 -8.47 26.86 8.11
CA LYS A 93 -8.91 26.00 9.19
C LYS A 93 -7.81 25.00 9.61
N ALA A 94 -7.02 24.51 8.64
CA ALA A 94 -5.93 23.59 8.93
C ALA A 94 -4.88 24.19 9.86
N CYS A 95 -4.50 25.43 9.65
CA CYS A 95 -3.47 26.13 10.44
C CYS A 95 -3.91 26.47 11.88
N GLN A 96 -5.16 26.20 12.27
CA GLN A 96 -5.65 26.35 13.64
C GLN A 96 -5.36 25.13 14.53
N ALA A 97 -4.94 24.01 13.94
CA ALA A 97 -4.64 22.77 14.66
C ALA A 97 -3.41 22.88 15.59
N ASP A 98 -3.27 21.92 16.50
CA ASP A 98 -2.05 21.75 17.31
C ASP A 98 -0.95 21.09 16.54
N LEU A 99 -1.32 20.26 15.55
CA LEU A 99 -0.45 19.44 14.74
C LEU A 99 -0.93 19.39 13.29
N LEU A 100 -0.04 19.68 12.33
CA LEU A 100 -0.25 19.44 10.92
C LEU A 100 0.45 18.14 10.51
N VAL A 101 -0.25 17.25 9.82
CA VAL A 101 0.31 16.00 9.28
C VAL A 101 0.27 16.05 7.76
N LEU A 102 1.44 16.02 7.13
CA LEU A 102 1.56 16.03 5.68
C LEU A 102 1.48 14.59 5.14
N CYS A 103 0.43 14.30 4.40
CA CYS A 103 0.17 13.03 3.72
C CYS A 103 -0.02 13.25 2.21
N ILE A 104 0.91 13.97 1.61
CA ILE A 104 0.86 14.41 0.22
C ILE A 104 1.58 13.38 -0.65
N ASP A 105 0.96 13.00 -1.75
CA ASP A 105 1.57 12.06 -2.70
C ASP A 105 2.84 12.63 -3.32
N THR A 106 3.85 11.79 -3.44
CA THR A 106 5.15 12.10 -4.06
C THR A 106 5.40 11.12 -5.21
N PRO A 107 4.67 11.24 -6.34
CA PRO A 107 4.85 10.35 -7.48
C PRO A 107 6.25 10.51 -8.08
N SER A 108 6.72 9.50 -8.81
CA SER A 108 7.96 9.61 -9.57
C SER A 108 7.78 10.50 -10.79
N LYS A 109 8.76 11.34 -11.08
CA LYS A 109 8.94 11.99 -12.39
C LYS A 109 9.41 10.96 -13.42
N ASN A 110 9.46 11.34 -14.70
CA ASN A 110 10.04 10.49 -15.75
C ASN A 110 11.52 10.16 -15.50
N SER A 111 12.25 11.00 -14.76
CA SER A 111 13.62 10.74 -14.30
C SER A 111 13.71 9.73 -13.15
N GLY A 112 12.59 9.24 -12.61
CA GLY A 112 12.55 8.41 -11.40
C GLY A 112 12.70 9.20 -10.10
N GLU A 113 12.98 10.50 -10.14
CA GLU A 113 13.00 11.33 -8.93
C GLU A 113 11.60 11.56 -8.37
N PRO A 114 11.43 11.62 -7.04
CA PRO A 114 10.16 12.01 -6.43
C PRO A 114 9.73 13.44 -6.81
N ASP A 115 8.47 13.59 -7.22
CA ASP A 115 7.88 14.89 -7.52
C ASP A 115 7.35 15.57 -6.27
N LEU A 116 8.01 16.64 -5.85
CA LEU A 116 7.67 17.41 -4.66
C LEU A 116 6.83 18.67 -4.96
N ARG A 117 6.32 18.86 -6.19
CA ARG A 117 5.56 20.07 -6.55
C ARG A 117 4.33 20.26 -5.66
N ASN A 118 3.55 19.19 -5.44
CA ASN A 118 2.36 19.28 -4.57
C ASN A 118 2.73 19.57 -3.12
N LEU A 119 3.83 19.01 -2.62
CA LEU A 119 4.35 19.31 -1.29
C LEU A 119 4.70 20.81 -1.19
N LYS A 120 5.48 21.33 -2.13
CA LYS A 120 5.87 22.76 -2.15
C LYS A 120 4.66 23.70 -2.20
N LEU A 121 3.63 23.38 -2.97
CA LEU A 121 2.38 24.14 -3.01
C LEU A 121 1.65 24.13 -1.67
N ALA A 122 1.61 23.00 -1.00
CA ALA A 122 1.02 22.89 0.34
C ALA A 122 1.81 23.71 1.37
N LEU A 123 3.14 23.63 1.36
CA LEU A 123 3.99 24.44 2.25
C LEU A 123 3.75 25.94 2.05
N LYS A 124 3.68 26.41 0.80
CA LYS A 124 3.32 27.81 0.47
C LYS A 124 1.96 28.19 1.02
N SER A 125 0.98 27.31 0.88
CA SER A 125 -0.39 27.54 1.37
C SER A 125 -0.46 27.60 2.90
N ILE A 126 0.31 26.78 3.61
CA ILE A 126 0.42 26.77 5.07
C ILE A 126 1.13 28.03 5.54
N ALA A 127 2.31 28.35 5.02
CA ALA A 127 3.10 29.49 5.46
C ALA A 127 2.33 30.82 5.36
N ALA A 128 1.59 31.01 4.25
CA ALA A 128 0.78 32.22 4.05
C ALA A 128 -0.41 32.36 5.03
N ARG A 129 -0.75 31.32 5.78
CA ARG A 129 -1.95 31.26 6.67
C ARG A 129 -1.61 30.96 8.12
N LEU A 130 -0.37 30.69 8.41
CA LEU A 130 0.09 30.40 9.76
C LEU A 130 -0.03 31.64 10.63
N LYS A 131 -0.58 31.49 11.85
CA LYS A 131 -0.78 32.56 12.83
C LYS A 131 -0.30 32.23 14.24
N LYS A 132 0.42 31.11 14.38
CA LYS A 132 0.98 30.63 15.66
C LYS A 132 2.09 29.61 15.40
N ASP A 133 2.87 29.34 16.43
CA ASP A 133 3.84 28.24 16.43
C ASP A 133 3.10 26.89 16.22
N ILE A 134 3.73 25.96 15.49
CA ILE A 134 3.08 24.70 15.12
C ILE A 134 4.08 23.57 14.95
N PHE A 135 3.60 22.34 15.18
CA PHE A 135 4.30 21.12 14.81
C PHE A 135 3.82 20.64 13.43
N ILE A 136 4.75 20.32 12.54
CA ILE A 136 4.47 19.73 11.23
C ILE A 136 5.11 18.35 11.19
N VAL A 137 4.28 17.33 10.99
CA VAL A 137 4.69 15.92 10.85
C VAL A 137 4.64 15.55 9.38
N THR A 138 5.76 15.14 8.81
CA THR A 138 5.81 14.56 7.47
C THR A 138 5.57 13.06 7.56
N LYS A 139 4.40 12.63 7.12
CA LYS A 139 4.03 11.21 7.03
C LYS A 139 4.20 10.66 5.62
N SER A 140 4.23 11.52 4.61
CA SER A 140 4.58 11.19 3.23
C SER A 140 5.97 10.56 3.15
N THR A 141 6.15 9.60 2.23
CA THR A 141 7.48 9.11 1.85
C THR A 141 8.17 10.17 1.02
N VAL A 142 9.22 10.77 1.56
CA VAL A 142 9.94 11.88 0.94
C VAL A 142 11.44 11.60 0.85
N PRO A 143 12.16 12.15 -0.13
CA PRO A 143 13.62 12.05 -0.23
C PRO A 143 14.34 12.50 1.03
N ILE A 144 15.52 11.92 1.27
CA ILE A 144 16.39 12.31 2.38
C ILE A 144 16.72 13.79 2.26
N GLY A 145 16.63 14.51 3.39
CA GLY A 145 16.84 15.95 3.47
C GLY A 145 15.60 16.80 3.17
N THR A 146 14.46 16.18 2.81
CA THR A 146 13.22 16.94 2.55
C THR A 146 12.72 17.65 3.81
N ASN A 147 12.76 17.02 4.97
CA ASN A 147 12.34 17.67 6.22
C ASN A 147 13.27 18.82 6.62
N LYS A 148 14.57 18.73 6.32
CA LYS A 148 15.51 19.84 6.46
C LYS A 148 15.17 21.00 5.52
N PHE A 149 14.81 20.68 4.27
CA PHE A 149 14.29 21.68 3.32
C PHE A 149 13.02 22.35 3.86
N ILE A 150 12.04 21.58 4.39
CA ILE A 150 10.80 22.11 4.97
C ILE A 150 11.12 23.06 6.14
N LYS A 151 12.01 22.67 7.05
CA LYS A 151 12.45 23.50 8.18
C LYS A 151 13.02 24.84 7.71
N ASN A 152 13.93 24.80 6.75
CA ASN A 152 14.55 26.03 6.19
C ASN A 152 13.52 26.89 5.45
N TYR A 153 12.57 26.28 4.74
CA TYR A 153 11.50 26.98 4.06
C TYR A 153 10.66 27.83 5.05
N PHE A 154 10.19 27.22 6.15
CA PHE A 154 9.39 27.95 7.14
C PHE A 154 10.20 29.00 7.89
N LYS A 155 11.48 28.75 8.20
CA LYS A 155 12.36 29.73 8.81
C LYS A 155 12.44 31.04 8.00
N ASN A 156 12.36 30.95 6.66
CA ASN A 156 12.41 32.09 5.75
C ASN A 156 11.03 32.65 5.39
N ALA A 157 9.94 31.86 5.54
CA ALA A 157 8.61 32.21 5.05
C ALA A 157 7.67 32.73 6.14
N THR A 158 8.04 32.63 7.43
CA THR A 158 7.20 33.05 8.57
C THR A 158 8.08 33.38 9.78
N HIS A 159 7.56 34.20 10.68
CA HIS A 159 8.19 34.49 11.97
C HIS A 159 7.77 33.53 13.09
N TYR A 160 6.82 32.65 12.83
CA TYR A 160 6.38 31.62 13.78
C TYR A 160 7.38 30.46 13.84
N ASN A 161 7.51 29.86 15.02
CA ASN A 161 8.33 28.67 15.18
C ASN A 161 7.60 27.44 14.62
N VAL A 162 8.28 26.73 13.71
CA VAL A 162 7.76 25.51 13.09
C VAL A 162 8.69 24.35 13.37
N GLU A 163 8.23 23.44 14.22
CA GLU A 163 8.93 22.21 14.55
C GLU A 163 8.60 21.12 13.52
N ILE A 164 9.62 20.58 12.87
CA ILE A 164 9.46 19.55 11.84
C ILE A 164 9.79 18.16 12.39
N ILE A 165 8.92 17.20 12.11
CA ILE A 165 9.03 15.81 12.56
C ILE A 165 8.87 14.89 11.35
N SER A 166 9.78 13.94 11.17
CA SER A 166 9.62 12.85 10.20
C SER A 166 8.94 11.67 10.88
N ASN A 167 7.78 11.25 10.36
CA ASN A 167 7.06 10.09 10.88
C ASN A 167 6.54 9.24 9.72
N PRO A 168 7.43 8.54 9.01
CA PRO A 168 7.02 7.72 7.88
C PRO A 168 6.03 6.64 8.32
N GLU A 169 5.13 6.27 7.41
CA GLU A 169 4.16 5.21 7.62
C GLU A 169 4.68 3.86 7.10
N PHE A 170 4.11 2.77 7.60
CA PHE A 170 4.39 1.41 7.17
C PHE A 170 3.09 0.62 6.96
N LEU A 171 2.05 1.32 6.50
CA LEU A 171 0.73 0.77 6.24
C LEU A 171 0.76 -0.07 4.95
N LYS A 172 0.12 -1.22 4.98
CA LYS A 172 -0.09 -2.06 3.79
C LYS A 172 -1.51 -1.83 3.29
N GLU A 173 -1.69 -1.46 2.03
CA GLU A 173 -3.00 -1.40 1.41
C GLU A 173 -3.74 -2.72 1.62
N GLY A 174 -5.03 -2.66 1.96
CA GLY A 174 -5.84 -3.82 2.30
C GLY A 174 -5.74 -4.32 3.74
N CYS A 175 -4.77 -3.80 4.53
CA CYS A 175 -4.61 -4.06 5.97
C CYS A 175 -4.22 -2.79 6.72
N ALA A 176 -4.38 -1.61 6.12
CA ALA A 176 -3.83 -0.37 6.65
C ALA A 176 -4.52 0.09 7.94
N VAL A 177 -5.81 -0.19 8.11
CA VAL A 177 -6.53 0.07 9.37
C VAL A 177 -5.94 -0.79 10.49
N GLU A 178 -5.74 -2.08 10.25
CA GLU A 178 -5.13 -3.00 11.22
C GLU A 178 -3.69 -2.60 11.54
N ASP A 179 -2.86 -2.34 10.51
CA ASP A 179 -1.48 -1.88 10.69
C ASP A 179 -1.38 -0.56 11.46
N PHE A 180 -2.39 0.32 11.36
CA PHE A 180 -2.42 1.58 12.11
C PHE A 180 -2.65 1.33 13.61
N PHE A 181 -3.60 0.45 13.97
CA PHE A 181 -3.90 0.14 15.37
C PHE A 181 -2.89 -0.81 16.00
N ASN A 182 -2.28 -1.70 15.22
CA ASN A 182 -1.29 -2.69 15.67
C ASN A 182 0.04 -2.56 14.91
N PRO A 183 0.71 -1.38 14.92
CA PRO A 183 1.92 -1.18 14.15
C PRO A 183 3.07 -2.04 14.68
N SER A 184 3.81 -2.67 13.78
CA SER A 184 5.05 -3.38 14.13
C SER A 184 6.08 -2.44 14.76
N ARG A 185 6.09 -1.17 14.33
CA ARG A 185 6.96 -0.10 14.82
C ARG A 185 6.41 1.28 14.48
N ILE A 186 6.81 2.28 15.26
CA ILE A 186 6.63 3.71 14.96
C ILE A 186 8.02 4.34 14.89
N ILE A 187 8.33 4.98 13.77
CA ILE A 187 9.58 5.71 13.53
C ILE A 187 9.30 7.21 13.68
N ILE A 188 10.11 7.88 14.48
CA ILE A 188 9.99 9.32 14.75
C ILE A 188 11.37 9.96 14.59
N GLY A 189 11.55 10.69 13.51
CA GLY A 189 12.74 11.49 13.25
C GLY A 189 12.59 12.86 13.86
N THR A 190 13.31 13.14 14.96
CA THR A 190 13.37 14.45 15.61
C THR A 190 14.49 14.51 16.63
N GLU A 191 15.03 15.71 16.82
CA GLU A 191 16.00 16.01 17.87
C GLU A 191 15.36 16.77 19.04
N SER A 192 14.19 17.37 18.84
CA SER A 192 13.48 18.21 19.81
C SER A 192 12.73 17.39 20.86
N ASN A 193 12.94 17.70 22.14
CA ASN A 193 12.17 17.12 23.24
C ASN A 193 10.68 17.52 23.19
N ALA A 194 10.34 18.71 22.69
CA ALA A 194 8.97 19.14 22.48
C ALA A 194 8.28 18.25 21.44
N SER A 195 8.97 17.98 20.32
CA SER A 195 8.51 17.06 19.29
C SER A 195 8.32 15.64 19.80
N LYS A 196 9.21 15.12 20.65
CA LYS A 196 9.05 13.80 21.27
C LYS A 196 7.79 13.75 22.15
N LYS A 197 7.53 14.82 22.94
CA LYS A 197 6.35 14.91 23.81
C LYS A 197 5.04 14.92 22.99
N ILE A 198 4.96 15.74 21.93
CA ILE A 198 3.76 15.83 21.10
C ILE A 198 3.47 14.48 20.37
N MET A 199 4.51 13.81 19.87
CA MET A 199 4.36 12.50 19.22
C MET A 199 3.96 11.40 20.22
N LYS A 200 4.50 11.41 21.43
CA LYS A 200 4.04 10.50 22.51
C LYS A 200 2.57 10.71 22.82
N ARG A 201 2.09 11.95 22.88
CA ARG A 201 0.68 12.30 23.08
C ARG A 201 -0.19 11.83 21.90
N LEU A 202 0.28 12.03 20.64
CA LEU A 202 -0.43 11.61 19.43
C LEU A 202 -0.75 10.10 19.43
N TYR A 203 0.21 9.29 19.86
CA TYR A 203 0.12 7.83 19.86
C TYR A 203 -0.24 7.22 21.23
N SER A 204 -0.53 8.04 22.26
CA SER A 204 -0.72 7.57 23.66
C SER A 204 -1.81 6.52 23.80
N LYS A 205 -2.86 6.60 22.99
CA LYS A 205 -4.00 5.66 23.01
C LYS A 205 -3.77 4.37 22.24
N LEU A 206 -2.73 4.31 21.42
CA LEU A 206 -2.23 3.05 20.88
C LEU A 206 -1.40 2.37 21.98
N LYS A 207 -1.88 1.30 22.57
CA LYS A 207 -1.18 0.55 23.62
C LYS A 207 0.07 -0.18 23.07
N ILE A 208 1.02 0.59 22.51
CA ILE A 208 2.21 0.07 21.88
C ILE A 208 3.34 0.02 22.90
N PRO A 209 4.04 -1.10 23.04
CA PRO A 209 5.22 -1.19 23.87
C PRO A 209 6.27 -0.12 23.47
N SER A 210 6.87 0.56 24.44
CA SER A 210 7.87 1.62 24.20
C SER A 210 9.04 1.16 23.32
N LYS A 211 9.42 -0.13 23.41
CA LYS A 211 10.45 -0.74 22.56
C LYS A 211 10.14 -0.79 21.07
N ARG A 212 8.90 -0.52 20.68
CA ARG A 212 8.48 -0.41 19.27
C ARG A 212 8.39 1.03 18.77
N ILE A 213 8.70 2.03 19.61
CA ILE A 213 8.75 3.44 19.24
C ILE A 213 10.22 3.87 19.18
N PHE A 214 10.68 4.20 17.98
CA PHE A 214 12.07 4.53 17.72
C PHE A 214 12.22 6.03 17.43
N TYR A 215 13.00 6.71 18.26
CA TYR A 215 13.41 8.08 18.05
C TYR A 215 14.78 8.11 17.38
N MET A 216 14.92 8.85 16.31
CA MET A 216 16.17 8.94 15.54
C MET A 216 16.33 10.31 14.89
N LYS A 217 17.46 10.54 14.21
CA LYS A 217 17.66 11.71 13.36
C LYS A 217 16.63 11.73 12.23
N ILE A 218 16.29 12.94 11.77
CA ILE A 218 15.28 13.12 10.72
C ILE A 218 15.68 12.37 9.44
N GLU A 219 16.92 12.50 9.01
CA GLU A 219 17.45 11.85 7.81
C GLU A 219 17.44 10.31 7.94
N SER A 220 17.71 9.81 9.15
CA SER A 220 17.61 8.37 9.42
C SER A 220 16.18 7.85 9.30
N ALA A 221 15.19 8.63 9.75
CA ALA A 221 13.78 8.26 9.62
C ALA A 221 13.31 8.28 8.15
N GLU A 222 13.75 9.27 7.36
CA GLU A 222 13.49 9.35 5.93
C GLU A 222 14.09 8.14 5.21
N LEU A 223 15.37 7.81 5.45
CA LEU A 223 16.04 6.67 4.82
C LEU A 223 15.45 5.33 5.26
N THR A 224 15.05 5.20 6.52
CA THR A 224 14.46 3.94 7.05
C THR A 224 13.23 3.51 6.25
N LYS A 225 12.41 4.45 5.78
CA LYS A 225 11.24 4.13 4.95
C LYS A 225 11.65 3.54 3.61
N TYR A 226 12.56 4.19 2.90
CA TYR A 226 13.06 3.70 1.61
C TYR A 226 13.77 2.35 1.77
N ALA A 227 14.66 2.23 2.73
CA ALA A 227 15.41 1.00 2.99
C ALA A 227 14.47 -0.18 3.30
N SER A 228 13.43 0.05 4.13
CA SER A 228 12.45 -1.00 4.45
C SER A 228 11.69 -1.48 3.22
N ASN A 229 11.17 -0.55 2.40
CA ASN A 229 10.41 -0.92 1.22
C ASN A 229 11.29 -1.60 0.16
N SER A 230 12.51 -1.10 -0.05
CA SER A 230 13.44 -1.68 -1.01
C SER A 230 13.95 -3.04 -0.57
N PHE A 231 14.14 -3.28 0.74
CA PHE A 231 14.50 -4.60 1.24
C PHE A 231 13.39 -5.63 1.02
N LEU A 232 12.12 -5.25 1.24
CA LEU A 232 10.98 -6.13 0.95
C LEU A 232 10.88 -6.46 -0.54
N ALA A 233 11.10 -5.48 -1.41
CA ALA A 233 11.14 -5.70 -2.86
C ALA A 233 12.34 -6.58 -3.27
N THR A 234 13.49 -6.42 -2.61
CA THR A 234 14.67 -7.29 -2.80
C THR A 234 14.34 -8.75 -2.47
N LYS A 235 13.63 -9.02 -1.35
CA LYS A 235 13.19 -10.38 -1.01
C LYS A 235 12.31 -10.99 -2.12
N ILE A 236 11.39 -10.21 -2.70
CA ILE A 236 10.54 -10.68 -3.81
C ILE A 236 11.38 -10.95 -5.06
N SER A 237 12.27 -10.04 -5.46
CA SER A 237 13.15 -10.27 -6.62
C SER A 237 14.11 -11.44 -6.38
N PHE A 238 14.63 -11.59 -5.16
CA PHE A 238 15.47 -12.72 -4.80
C PHE A 238 14.74 -14.05 -4.99
N ILE A 239 13.57 -14.24 -4.38
CA ILE A 239 12.83 -15.50 -4.50
C ILE A 239 12.35 -15.75 -5.94
N ASN A 240 12.04 -14.71 -6.69
CA ASN A 240 11.73 -14.80 -8.11
C ASN A 240 12.94 -15.26 -8.94
N ARG A 241 14.15 -14.79 -8.62
CA ARG A 241 15.38 -15.30 -9.24
C ARG A 241 15.60 -16.78 -8.90
N ILE A 242 15.36 -17.17 -7.65
CA ILE A 242 15.44 -18.59 -7.27
C ILE A 242 14.39 -19.43 -8.00
N SER A 243 13.16 -18.92 -8.20
CA SER A 243 12.13 -19.65 -8.95
C SER A 243 12.54 -19.88 -10.43
N GLN A 244 13.28 -18.94 -11.03
CA GLN A 244 13.83 -19.13 -12.38
C GLN A 244 14.88 -20.25 -12.43
N ILE A 245 15.70 -20.36 -11.38
CA ILE A 245 16.66 -21.46 -11.24
C ILE A 245 15.93 -22.78 -11.02
N SER A 246 14.88 -22.79 -10.19
CA SER A 246 14.04 -23.97 -9.94
C SER A 246 13.43 -24.50 -11.24
N ASP A 247 12.89 -23.62 -12.09
CA ASP A 247 12.33 -24.00 -13.41
C ASP A 247 13.37 -24.74 -14.32
N LEU A 248 14.67 -24.50 -14.11
CA LEU A 248 15.75 -25.07 -14.93
C LEU A 248 16.43 -26.28 -14.27
N THR A 249 16.22 -26.52 -12.98
CA THR A 249 16.93 -27.53 -12.19
C THR A 249 16.01 -28.61 -11.62
N ASN A 250 14.72 -28.58 -11.94
CA ASN A 250 13.69 -29.46 -11.37
C ASN A 250 13.58 -29.39 -9.84
N ALA A 251 13.96 -28.25 -9.24
CA ALA A 251 13.73 -27.97 -7.83
C ALA A 251 12.36 -27.35 -7.62
N ASP A 252 11.76 -27.48 -6.43
CA ASP A 252 10.49 -26.89 -6.08
C ASP A 252 10.66 -25.63 -5.25
N ILE A 253 10.13 -24.50 -5.72
CA ILE A 253 10.23 -23.22 -5.06
C ILE A 253 9.49 -23.17 -3.71
N HIS A 254 8.45 -23.99 -3.51
CA HIS A 254 7.74 -24.07 -2.23
C HIS A 254 8.61 -24.74 -1.17
N GLU A 255 9.32 -25.82 -1.52
CA GLU A 255 10.25 -26.49 -0.63
C GLU A 255 11.42 -25.56 -0.25
N ILE A 256 11.99 -24.87 -1.25
CA ILE A 256 13.06 -23.90 -1.02
C ILE A 256 12.58 -22.77 -0.11
N LYS A 257 11.39 -22.21 -0.35
CA LYS A 257 10.79 -21.19 0.50
C LYS A 257 10.65 -21.68 1.94
N MET A 258 10.15 -22.90 2.14
CA MET A 258 9.97 -23.46 3.48
C MET A 258 11.32 -23.72 4.16
N GLY A 259 12.28 -24.31 3.43
CA GLY A 259 13.62 -24.57 3.94
C GLY A 259 14.33 -23.30 4.41
N MET A 260 14.47 -22.30 3.53
CA MET A 260 15.17 -21.06 3.88
C MET A 260 14.37 -20.16 4.82
N GLY A 261 13.04 -20.09 4.66
CA GLY A 261 12.18 -19.21 5.44
C GLY A 261 11.96 -19.66 6.87
N SER A 262 12.29 -20.92 7.23
CA SER A 262 12.27 -21.46 8.59
C SER A 262 13.37 -20.88 9.47
N ASP A 263 14.46 -20.36 8.88
CA ASP A 263 15.48 -19.63 9.63
C ASP A 263 14.93 -18.26 10.09
N PRO A 264 14.85 -18.00 11.43
CA PRO A 264 14.31 -16.75 11.95
C PRO A 264 15.09 -15.50 11.50
N ARG A 265 16.34 -15.64 11.06
CA ARG A 265 17.15 -14.54 10.52
C ARG A 265 16.67 -14.13 9.14
N ILE A 266 16.03 -15.02 8.39
CA ILE A 266 15.48 -14.81 7.05
C ILE A 266 13.99 -14.50 7.15
N GLY A 267 13.22 -15.37 7.80
CA GLY A 267 11.77 -15.30 7.94
C GLY A 267 11.02 -15.53 6.61
N ILE A 268 9.84 -16.10 6.70
CA ILE A 268 9.05 -16.60 5.55
C ILE A 268 8.37 -15.48 4.75
N GLU A 269 8.19 -14.31 5.35
CA GLU A 269 7.47 -13.19 4.74
C GLU A 269 8.19 -12.64 3.51
N PHE A 270 7.44 -12.32 2.45
CA PHE A 270 7.93 -11.83 1.18
C PHE A 270 8.80 -12.81 0.37
N LEU A 271 8.68 -14.12 0.65
CA LEU A 271 9.35 -15.20 -0.09
C LEU A 271 8.37 -16.01 -0.98
N ASN A 272 7.26 -15.44 -1.39
CA ASN A 272 6.37 -16.06 -2.39
C ASN A 272 6.85 -15.68 -3.80
N ALA A 273 7.27 -16.67 -4.56
CA ALA A 273 7.55 -16.47 -5.98
C ALA A 273 6.24 -16.15 -6.73
N GLY A 274 6.31 -15.22 -7.68
CA GLY A 274 5.15 -14.78 -8.43
C GLY A 274 5.54 -13.89 -9.61
N LEU A 275 4.56 -13.17 -10.17
CA LEU A 275 4.73 -12.31 -11.35
C LEU A 275 5.69 -11.13 -11.15
N GLY A 276 6.04 -10.82 -9.92
CA GLY A 276 6.77 -9.63 -9.53
C GLY A 276 5.93 -8.69 -8.66
N PHE A 277 6.55 -7.62 -8.19
CA PHE A 277 5.89 -6.58 -7.42
C PHE A 277 5.42 -5.42 -8.30
N GLY A 278 4.34 -4.78 -7.86
CA GLY A 278 3.76 -3.56 -8.43
C GLY A 278 3.33 -2.61 -7.32
N GLY A 279 2.25 -1.87 -7.57
CA GLY A 279 1.68 -0.92 -6.63
C GLY A 279 2.40 0.43 -6.62
N SER A 280 1.96 1.31 -5.75
CA SER A 280 2.40 2.71 -5.69
C SER A 280 3.69 2.93 -4.92
N CYS A 281 4.22 1.93 -4.20
CA CYS A 281 5.32 2.10 -3.25
C CYS A 281 6.65 1.50 -3.75
N PHE A 282 6.71 0.18 -3.96
CA PHE A 282 7.99 -0.49 -4.26
C PHE A 282 8.69 0.03 -5.53
N PRO A 283 8.02 0.16 -6.69
CA PRO A 283 8.70 0.66 -7.87
C PRO A 283 9.27 2.06 -7.66
N LYS A 284 8.48 2.96 -7.07
CA LYS A 284 8.86 4.33 -6.79
C LYS A 284 10.03 4.45 -5.81
N ASP A 285 10.01 3.65 -4.73
CA ASP A 285 11.00 3.76 -3.67
C ASP A 285 12.35 3.16 -4.08
N ILE A 286 12.34 2.10 -4.90
CA ILE A 286 13.56 1.56 -5.53
C ILE A 286 14.18 2.58 -6.47
N GLN A 287 13.39 3.19 -7.36
CA GLN A 287 13.89 4.22 -8.26
C GLN A 287 14.47 5.42 -7.50
N ALA A 288 13.85 5.81 -6.38
CA ALA A 288 14.36 6.89 -5.55
C ALA A 288 15.73 6.55 -4.94
N LEU A 289 15.94 5.31 -4.46
CA LEU A 289 17.25 4.89 -3.93
C LEU A 289 18.30 4.79 -5.04
N ARG A 290 17.97 4.26 -6.21
CA ARG A 290 18.87 4.27 -7.37
C ARG A 290 19.35 5.68 -7.70
N ASN A 291 18.43 6.64 -7.79
CA ASN A 291 18.78 8.04 -8.04
C ASN A 291 19.66 8.64 -6.93
N ILE A 292 19.52 8.16 -5.70
CA ILE A 292 20.39 8.58 -4.60
C ILE A 292 21.80 7.98 -4.77
N GLU A 293 21.90 6.69 -5.10
CA GLU A 293 23.18 6.03 -5.41
C GLU A 293 23.93 6.74 -6.54
N GLU A 294 23.23 7.01 -7.65
CA GLU A 294 23.79 7.74 -8.80
C GLU A 294 24.34 9.12 -8.40
N LYS A 295 23.58 9.89 -7.58
CA LYS A 295 24.01 11.21 -7.10
C LYS A 295 25.20 11.17 -6.13
N LEU A 296 25.35 10.05 -5.44
CA LEU A 296 26.45 9.80 -4.50
C LEU A 296 27.63 9.08 -5.16
N ASN A 297 27.55 8.78 -6.46
CA ASN A 297 28.54 8.03 -7.23
C ASN A 297 28.88 6.67 -6.60
N LEU A 298 27.84 5.95 -6.15
CA LEU A 298 27.98 4.59 -5.62
C LEU A 298 27.86 3.58 -6.76
N ASP A 299 28.87 2.73 -6.90
CA ASP A 299 28.91 1.67 -7.90
C ASP A 299 28.10 0.44 -7.48
N HIS A 300 27.81 -0.45 -8.44
CA HIS A 300 27.18 -1.76 -8.20
C HIS A 300 25.83 -1.73 -7.51
N SER A 301 24.88 -0.98 -8.09
CA SER A 301 23.52 -0.82 -7.53
C SER A 301 22.77 -2.15 -7.37
N ILE A 302 22.51 -2.54 -6.13
CA ILE A 302 21.62 -3.66 -5.81
C ILE A 302 20.18 -3.36 -6.27
N PHE A 303 19.75 -2.10 -6.23
CA PHE A 303 18.38 -1.71 -6.58
C PHE A 303 18.12 -1.79 -8.07
N SER A 304 19.14 -1.57 -8.92
CA SER A 304 19.07 -1.83 -10.36
C SER A 304 18.83 -3.31 -10.63
N ALA A 305 19.59 -4.20 -10.00
CA ALA A 305 19.40 -5.64 -10.14
C ALA A 305 18.00 -6.10 -9.69
N VAL A 306 17.48 -5.54 -8.59
CA VAL A 306 16.13 -5.84 -8.09
C VAL A 306 15.05 -5.46 -9.09
N GLU A 307 15.15 -4.29 -9.71
CA GLU A 307 14.20 -3.80 -10.73
C GLU A 307 14.28 -4.64 -12.01
N GLU A 308 15.49 -4.96 -12.49
CA GLU A 308 15.71 -5.79 -13.66
C GLU A 308 15.15 -7.21 -13.48
N ILE A 309 15.38 -7.84 -12.33
CA ILE A 309 14.83 -9.17 -12.03
C ILE A 309 13.29 -9.10 -12.01
N ASN A 310 12.70 -8.06 -11.42
CA ASN A 310 11.26 -7.87 -11.41
C ASN A 310 10.67 -7.76 -12.82
N ASP A 311 11.34 -7.03 -13.72
CA ASP A 311 10.91 -6.91 -15.12
C ASP A 311 11.12 -8.22 -15.90
N GLN A 312 12.22 -8.93 -15.65
CA GLN A 312 12.50 -10.23 -16.26
C GLN A 312 11.47 -11.29 -15.86
N GLN A 313 11.03 -11.29 -14.59
CA GLN A 313 10.06 -12.26 -14.08
C GLN A 313 8.74 -12.18 -14.86
N TYR A 314 8.25 -10.97 -15.09
CA TYR A 314 7.09 -10.75 -15.96
C TYR A 314 7.31 -11.32 -17.36
N LYS A 315 8.47 -11.04 -18.00
CA LYS A 315 8.78 -11.50 -19.36
C LYS A 315 8.84 -13.04 -19.46
N ILE A 316 9.37 -13.69 -18.42
CA ILE A 316 9.43 -15.17 -18.34
C ILE A 316 8.01 -15.75 -18.30
N PHE A 317 7.15 -15.23 -17.43
CA PHE A 317 5.77 -15.70 -17.33
C PHE A 317 5.00 -15.46 -18.65
N TYR A 318 5.14 -14.28 -19.23
CA TYR A 318 4.55 -13.97 -20.53
C TYR A 318 5.01 -14.96 -21.62
N LYS A 319 6.32 -15.28 -21.68
CA LYS A 319 6.87 -16.28 -22.61
C LYS A 319 6.29 -17.68 -22.35
N LYS A 320 6.12 -18.11 -21.08
CA LYS A 320 5.47 -19.38 -20.74
C LYS A 320 4.07 -19.46 -21.37
N ILE A 321 3.26 -18.40 -21.24
CA ILE A 321 1.92 -18.32 -21.85
C ILE A 321 2.00 -18.46 -23.38
N ILE A 322 2.81 -17.63 -24.02
CA ILE A 322 2.89 -17.58 -25.49
C ILE A 322 3.42 -18.90 -26.06
N ASN A 323 4.50 -19.47 -25.50
CA ASN A 323 5.12 -20.70 -26.00
C ASN A 323 4.18 -21.93 -25.83
N SER A 324 3.41 -21.97 -24.75
CA SER A 324 2.44 -23.05 -24.50
C SER A 324 1.27 -23.04 -25.48
N ILE A 325 1.00 -21.90 -26.13
CA ILE A 325 -0.13 -21.70 -27.05
C ILE A 325 0.35 -21.60 -28.50
N ALA A 326 1.64 -21.47 -28.75
CA ALA A 326 2.19 -21.28 -30.12
C ALA A 326 1.82 -22.37 -31.14
N LYS A 327 1.33 -23.54 -30.71
CA LYS A 327 0.72 -24.58 -31.55
C LYS A 327 -0.71 -24.26 -31.99
N ILE A 328 -1.37 -23.29 -31.33
CA ILE A 328 -2.72 -22.81 -31.61
C ILE A 328 -2.56 -21.35 -31.99
N HIS A 329 -3.11 -20.92 -33.13
CA HIS A 329 -3.01 -19.52 -33.57
C HIS A 329 -3.48 -18.56 -32.47
N LEU A 330 -2.59 -17.76 -31.92
CA LEU A 330 -2.84 -16.88 -30.77
C LEU A 330 -4.02 -15.93 -31.00
N ASN A 331 -4.19 -15.45 -32.24
CA ASN A 331 -5.32 -14.62 -32.65
C ASN A 331 -6.69 -15.29 -32.55
N ASN A 332 -6.77 -16.63 -32.42
CA ASN A 332 -7.99 -17.40 -32.19
C ASN A 332 -8.16 -17.80 -30.72
N THR A 333 -7.22 -17.48 -29.85
CA THR A 333 -7.20 -17.85 -28.45
C THR A 333 -7.91 -16.81 -27.60
N SER A 334 -8.71 -17.26 -26.63
CA SER A 334 -9.35 -16.42 -25.62
C SER A 334 -8.85 -16.82 -24.23
N PHE A 335 -8.57 -15.84 -23.38
CA PHE A 335 -8.15 -16.08 -21.99
C PHE A 335 -9.19 -15.60 -21.01
N LEU A 336 -9.35 -16.33 -19.91
CA LEU A 336 -9.95 -15.85 -18.67
C LEU A 336 -8.81 -15.40 -17.73
N ILE A 337 -8.88 -14.18 -17.20
CA ILE A 337 -7.84 -13.60 -16.32
C ILE A 337 -8.47 -13.28 -14.99
N TRP A 338 -7.92 -13.86 -13.93
CA TRP A 338 -8.32 -13.60 -12.54
C TRP A 338 -7.30 -12.70 -11.83
N GLY A 339 -7.80 -11.58 -11.29
CA GLY A 339 -7.03 -10.60 -10.56
C GLY A 339 -6.42 -9.53 -11.48
N LEU A 340 -6.78 -8.27 -11.21
CA LEU A 340 -6.36 -7.09 -11.96
C LEU A 340 -5.63 -6.07 -11.07
N SER A 341 -5.94 -6.05 -9.77
CA SER A 341 -5.21 -5.28 -8.76
C SER A 341 -3.78 -5.79 -8.61
N PHE A 342 -2.87 -4.94 -8.13
CA PHE A 342 -1.45 -5.33 -7.96
C PHE A 342 -1.25 -6.36 -6.84
N LYS A 343 -2.20 -6.47 -5.91
CA LYS A 343 -2.28 -7.47 -4.83
C LYS A 343 -3.71 -7.60 -4.32
N PRO A 344 -4.05 -8.62 -3.49
CA PRO A 344 -5.40 -8.76 -2.93
C PRO A 344 -5.76 -7.64 -1.94
N ASN A 345 -7.07 -7.52 -1.65
CA ASN A 345 -7.66 -6.59 -0.69
C ASN A 345 -7.46 -5.09 -1.01
N THR A 346 -7.27 -4.74 -2.27
CA THR A 346 -7.21 -3.35 -2.74
C THR A 346 -7.81 -3.21 -4.14
N ASN A 347 -8.31 -2.02 -4.47
CA ASN A 347 -8.69 -1.66 -5.84
C ASN A 347 -7.56 -0.94 -6.60
N ASP A 348 -6.35 -0.86 -6.03
CA ASP A 348 -5.22 -0.19 -6.67
C ASP A 348 -4.64 -1.01 -7.83
N ILE A 349 -4.64 -0.41 -9.01
CA ILE A 349 -4.13 -1.01 -10.26
C ILE A 349 -2.80 -0.38 -10.71
N ARG A 350 -2.22 0.55 -9.95
CA ARG A 350 -0.98 1.22 -10.32
C ARG A 350 0.17 0.22 -10.40
N HIS A 351 0.89 0.25 -11.52
CA HIS A 351 1.96 -0.72 -11.80
C HIS A 351 1.53 -2.18 -11.64
N SER A 352 0.24 -2.49 -11.83
CA SER A 352 -0.25 -3.87 -11.81
C SER A 352 0.38 -4.67 -12.95
N ILE A 353 1.04 -5.77 -12.58
CA ILE A 353 1.60 -6.72 -13.55
C ILE A 353 0.47 -7.39 -14.35
N ALA A 354 -0.69 -7.63 -13.73
CA ALA A 354 -1.87 -8.14 -14.41
C ALA A 354 -2.32 -7.22 -15.55
N LEU A 355 -2.42 -5.92 -15.32
CA LEU A 355 -2.80 -4.97 -16.37
C LEU A 355 -1.72 -4.89 -17.48
N ARG A 356 -0.44 -4.94 -17.12
CA ARG A 356 0.64 -5.03 -18.10
C ARG A 356 0.48 -6.26 -18.99
N LEU A 357 0.09 -7.40 -18.42
CA LEU A 357 -0.19 -8.63 -19.16
C LEU A 357 -1.40 -8.46 -20.08
N VAL A 358 -2.50 -7.89 -19.57
CA VAL A 358 -3.70 -7.59 -20.37
C VAL A 358 -3.36 -6.69 -21.56
N HIS A 359 -2.62 -5.60 -21.36
CA HIS A 359 -2.20 -4.70 -22.45
C HIS A 359 -1.40 -5.43 -23.52
N ASN A 360 -0.48 -6.32 -23.12
CA ASN A 360 0.37 -7.06 -24.09
C ASN A 360 -0.38 -8.19 -24.80
N LEU A 361 -1.44 -8.74 -24.21
CA LEU A 361 -2.27 -9.78 -24.84
C LEU A 361 -3.38 -9.20 -25.71
N ALA A 362 -3.96 -8.07 -25.34
CA ALA A 362 -5.16 -7.52 -25.96
C ALA A 362 -5.07 -7.33 -27.49
N SER A 363 -3.89 -6.97 -28.02
CA SER A 363 -3.67 -6.82 -29.46
C SER A 363 -3.35 -8.12 -30.19
N LYS A 364 -3.24 -9.26 -29.51
CA LYS A 364 -2.73 -10.52 -30.04
C LYS A 364 -3.72 -11.67 -29.98
N VAL A 365 -4.76 -11.54 -29.15
CA VAL A 365 -5.69 -12.63 -28.84
C VAL A 365 -7.12 -12.29 -29.29
N LYS A 366 -7.95 -13.32 -29.41
CA LYS A 366 -9.35 -13.16 -29.81
C LYS A 366 -10.15 -12.38 -28.78
N ASN A 367 -10.19 -12.86 -27.52
CA ASN A 367 -10.91 -12.24 -26.43
C ASN A 367 -10.14 -12.36 -25.11
N LEU A 368 -10.33 -11.36 -24.24
CA LEU A 368 -9.93 -11.40 -22.84
C LEU A 368 -11.17 -11.24 -21.96
N TYR A 369 -11.42 -12.22 -21.11
CA TYR A 369 -12.47 -12.21 -20.09
C TYR A 369 -11.79 -11.91 -18.75
N LEU A 370 -12.15 -10.78 -18.15
CA LEU A 370 -11.44 -10.27 -16.97
C LEU A 370 -12.32 -10.30 -15.73
N TYR A 371 -11.78 -10.77 -14.62
CA TYR A 371 -12.45 -10.73 -13.34
C TYR A 371 -11.50 -10.30 -12.20
N ASP A 372 -11.97 -9.39 -11.36
CA ASP A 372 -11.33 -9.01 -10.09
C ASP A 372 -12.43 -8.71 -9.08
N PRO A 373 -12.35 -9.15 -7.82
CA PRO A 373 -13.40 -8.90 -6.83
C PRO A 373 -13.67 -7.42 -6.54
N VAL A 374 -12.68 -6.53 -6.73
CA VAL A 374 -12.77 -5.14 -6.28
C VAL A 374 -12.32 -4.12 -7.34
N ALA A 375 -11.30 -4.42 -8.15
CA ALA A 375 -10.65 -3.46 -9.04
C ALA A 375 -11.31 -3.31 -10.43
N MET A 376 -12.47 -3.92 -10.66
CA MET A 376 -13.14 -3.95 -11.97
C MET A 376 -13.42 -2.56 -12.54
N LYS A 377 -13.83 -1.60 -11.71
CA LYS A 377 -14.13 -0.24 -12.12
C LYS A 377 -12.89 0.50 -12.60
N GLU A 378 -11.80 0.41 -11.84
CA GLU A 378 -10.51 1.04 -12.14
C GLU A 378 -9.93 0.42 -13.40
N ALA A 379 -9.92 -0.90 -13.50
CA ALA A 379 -9.44 -1.64 -14.66
C ALA A 379 -10.26 -1.31 -15.93
N SER A 380 -11.60 -1.25 -15.85
CA SER A 380 -12.43 -0.90 -17.01
C SER A 380 -12.13 0.51 -17.53
N ASN A 381 -11.85 1.45 -16.63
CA ASN A 381 -11.46 2.80 -17.02
C ASN A 381 -10.11 2.85 -17.75
N SER A 382 -9.16 2.00 -17.34
CA SER A 382 -7.81 1.91 -17.92
C SER A 382 -7.77 1.17 -19.28
N LEU A 383 -8.75 0.30 -19.56
CA LEU A 383 -8.74 -0.63 -20.69
C LEU A 383 -9.80 -0.29 -21.77
N LYS A 384 -10.43 0.87 -21.72
CA LYS A 384 -11.53 1.31 -22.63
C LYS A 384 -11.19 1.25 -24.13
N GLN A 385 -9.91 1.34 -24.48
CA GLN A 385 -9.46 1.32 -25.87
C GLN A 385 -9.53 -0.05 -26.54
N TYR A 386 -9.67 -1.15 -25.76
CA TYR A 386 -9.70 -2.51 -26.29
C TYR A 386 -11.13 -3.01 -26.45
N LYS A 387 -11.50 -3.39 -27.69
CA LYS A 387 -12.86 -3.87 -28.02
C LYS A 387 -13.08 -5.37 -27.71
N ASN A 388 -12.01 -6.13 -27.59
CA ASN A 388 -12.03 -7.57 -27.33
C ASN A 388 -11.89 -7.93 -25.85
N ILE A 389 -12.10 -6.97 -24.96
CA ILE A 389 -12.11 -7.17 -23.50
C ILE A 389 -13.55 -7.20 -23.00
N SER A 390 -13.89 -8.22 -22.23
CA SER A 390 -15.16 -8.35 -21.52
C SER A 390 -14.91 -8.46 -20.02
N PHE A 391 -15.64 -7.69 -19.22
CA PHE A 391 -15.55 -7.68 -17.76
C PHE A 391 -16.62 -8.61 -17.19
N CYS A 392 -16.16 -9.66 -16.47
CA CYS A 392 -17.00 -10.71 -15.90
C CYS A 392 -17.57 -10.30 -14.53
N LYS A 393 -18.77 -10.79 -14.20
CA LYS A 393 -19.42 -10.57 -12.89
C LYS A 393 -19.05 -11.63 -11.85
N SER A 394 -18.47 -12.74 -12.28
CA SER A 394 -18.00 -13.82 -11.42
C SER A 394 -16.76 -14.49 -12.01
N PRO A 395 -15.97 -15.21 -11.20
CA PRO A 395 -14.72 -15.84 -11.68
C PRO A 395 -14.96 -16.91 -12.76
N TYR A 396 -16.15 -17.49 -12.83
CA TYR A 396 -16.47 -18.55 -13.82
C TYR A 396 -17.23 -18.07 -15.04
N GLU A 397 -17.62 -16.79 -15.08
CA GLU A 397 -18.30 -16.26 -16.25
C GLU A 397 -17.38 -16.32 -17.48
N ASN A 398 -17.89 -16.88 -18.58
CA ASN A 398 -17.16 -17.14 -19.82
C ASN A 398 -16.04 -18.21 -19.74
N ILE A 399 -15.96 -19.01 -18.70
CA ILE A 399 -14.92 -20.04 -18.59
C ILE A 399 -14.97 -21.06 -19.76
N GLN A 400 -16.17 -21.44 -20.23
CA GLN A 400 -16.35 -22.33 -21.38
C GLN A 400 -15.96 -21.67 -22.72
N ASN A 401 -15.85 -20.35 -22.76
CA ASN A 401 -15.42 -19.59 -23.92
C ASN A 401 -13.91 -19.35 -23.95
N ALA A 402 -13.25 -19.53 -22.82
CA ALA A 402 -11.80 -19.35 -22.66
C ALA A 402 -11.03 -20.62 -23.02
N ASN A 403 -9.89 -20.45 -23.68
CA ASN A 403 -8.93 -21.52 -23.94
C ASN A 403 -8.16 -21.87 -22.67
N ALA A 404 -7.73 -20.87 -21.94
CA ALA A 404 -6.96 -21.04 -20.70
C ALA A 404 -7.32 -19.99 -19.65
N LEU A 405 -7.00 -20.32 -18.38
CA LEU A 405 -7.08 -19.41 -17.24
C LEU A 405 -5.69 -18.86 -16.92
N ILE A 406 -5.61 -17.55 -16.63
CA ILE A 406 -4.42 -16.89 -16.11
C ILE A 406 -4.75 -16.29 -14.74
N ILE A 407 -3.99 -16.62 -13.71
CA ILE A 407 -4.15 -16.09 -12.35
C ILE A 407 -3.04 -15.09 -12.10
N CYS A 408 -3.41 -13.82 -11.82
CA CYS A 408 -2.47 -12.72 -11.64
C CYS A 408 -2.43 -12.13 -10.23
N THR A 409 -3.49 -12.31 -9.44
CA THR A 409 -3.58 -11.79 -8.07
C THR A 409 -4.15 -12.86 -7.16
N GLU A 410 -3.55 -13.03 -5.99
CA GLU A 410 -3.86 -14.12 -5.05
C GLU A 410 -5.02 -13.76 -4.10
N TRP A 411 -6.19 -13.44 -4.64
CA TRP A 411 -7.40 -13.23 -3.86
C TRP A 411 -7.84 -14.50 -3.14
N ASP A 412 -8.34 -14.39 -1.89
CA ASP A 412 -8.83 -15.55 -1.14
C ASP A 412 -10.02 -16.25 -1.84
N GLU A 413 -10.83 -15.51 -2.61
CA GLU A 413 -11.88 -16.06 -3.45
C GLU A 413 -11.35 -17.10 -4.45
N PHE A 414 -10.13 -16.91 -4.95
CA PHE A 414 -9.51 -17.81 -5.92
C PHE A 414 -8.81 -19.04 -5.29
N LYS A 415 -8.67 -19.08 -3.96
CA LYS A 415 -8.17 -20.26 -3.24
C LYS A 415 -9.26 -21.31 -3.02
N ASN A 416 -10.50 -20.86 -2.81
CA ASN A 416 -11.64 -21.71 -2.48
C ASN A 416 -12.54 -21.87 -3.71
N ILE A 417 -11.97 -22.32 -4.83
CA ILE A 417 -12.66 -22.47 -6.10
C ILE A 417 -13.25 -23.86 -6.28
N ASP A 418 -14.32 -23.95 -7.07
CA ASP A 418 -14.85 -25.21 -7.56
C ASP A 418 -13.96 -25.71 -8.69
N LEU A 419 -13.04 -26.61 -8.35
CA LEU A 419 -12.08 -27.18 -9.29
C LEU A 419 -12.77 -27.90 -10.47
N SER A 420 -13.99 -28.42 -10.30
CA SER A 420 -14.73 -29.13 -11.38
C SER A 420 -15.04 -28.18 -12.55
N LYS A 421 -15.27 -26.90 -12.27
CA LYS A 421 -15.55 -25.87 -13.29
C LYS A 421 -14.35 -25.57 -14.17
N LEU A 422 -13.12 -25.80 -13.68
CA LEU A 422 -11.91 -25.60 -14.47
C LEU A 422 -11.83 -26.56 -15.67
N LYS A 423 -12.50 -27.70 -15.60
CA LYS A 423 -12.62 -28.68 -16.73
C LYS A 423 -13.36 -28.10 -17.95
N LEU A 424 -14.09 -26.99 -17.77
CA LEU A 424 -14.80 -26.28 -18.85
C LEU A 424 -13.88 -25.46 -19.74
N LEU A 425 -12.63 -25.24 -19.34
CA LEU A 425 -11.60 -24.59 -20.19
C LEU A 425 -11.36 -25.43 -21.46
N LYS A 426 -11.35 -24.79 -22.62
CA LYS A 426 -11.24 -25.49 -23.92
C LYS A 426 -9.93 -26.28 -24.05
N ASP A 427 -8.80 -25.64 -23.70
CA ASP A 427 -7.48 -26.27 -23.84
C ASP A 427 -6.97 -26.86 -22.51
N LYS A 428 -7.79 -26.79 -21.45
CA LYS A 428 -7.45 -27.32 -20.13
C LYS A 428 -6.07 -26.87 -19.65
N LYS A 429 -5.80 -25.57 -19.73
CA LYS A 429 -4.52 -24.95 -19.31
C LYS A 429 -4.75 -23.89 -18.27
N ILE A 430 -3.87 -23.87 -17.26
CA ILE A 430 -3.85 -22.84 -16.20
C ILE A 430 -2.44 -22.28 -16.09
N PHE A 431 -2.33 -20.96 -16.20
CA PHE A 431 -1.12 -20.21 -15.93
C PHE A 431 -1.28 -19.49 -14.58
N ASP A 432 -0.63 -20.04 -13.57
CA ASP A 432 -0.73 -19.51 -12.20
C ASP A 432 0.50 -18.66 -11.87
N GLY A 433 0.35 -17.35 -12.05
CA GLY A 433 1.41 -16.38 -11.76
C GLY A 433 1.62 -16.11 -10.26
N ARG A 434 0.91 -16.81 -9.39
CA ARG A 434 1.00 -16.67 -7.92
C ARG A 434 1.29 -17.98 -7.20
N ASN A 435 1.35 -19.10 -7.95
CA ASN A 435 1.53 -20.44 -7.39
C ASN A 435 0.55 -20.74 -6.24
N MET A 436 -0.70 -20.32 -6.41
CA MET A 436 -1.71 -20.42 -5.34
C MET A 436 -2.51 -21.71 -5.38
N LEU A 437 -2.59 -22.35 -6.56
CA LEU A 437 -3.28 -23.63 -6.72
C LEU A 437 -2.31 -24.81 -6.55
N ASN A 438 -2.84 -25.91 -6.07
CA ASN A 438 -2.04 -27.15 -5.95
C ASN A 438 -1.89 -27.80 -7.32
N LYS A 439 -0.64 -27.86 -7.83
CA LYS A 439 -0.30 -28.45 -9.12
C LYS A 439 -0.80 -29.90 -9.26
N ASN A 440 -0.65 -30.72 -8.22
CA ASN A 440 -1.05 -32.12 -8.26
C ASN A 440 -2.57 -32.28 -8.38
N GLU A 441 -3.35 -31.50 -7.62
CA GLU A 441 -4.81 -31.51 -7.69
C GLU A 441 -5.29 -31.06 -9.08
N ILE A 442 -4.69 -30.01 -9.64
CA ILE A 442 -5.01 -29.52 -10.98
C ILE A 442 -4.67 -30.57 -12.05
N SER A 443 -3.51 -31.21 -11.94
CA SER A 443 -3.08 -32.27 -12.89
C SER A 443 -3.98 -33.50 -12.84
N GLN A 444 -4.52 -33.91 -11.67
CA GLN A 444 -5.48 -34.99 -11.53
C GLN A 444 -6.82 -34.72 -12.26
N LEU A 445 -7.14 -33.46 -12.52
CA LEU A 445 -8.30 -33.08 -13.33
C LEU A 445 -8.05 -33.16 -14.84
N GLY A 446 -6.85 -33.55 -15.27
CA GLY A 446 -6.42 -33.53 -16.66
C GLY A 446 -6.15 -32.12 -17.19
N ILE A 447 -5.79 -31.21 -16.33
CA ILE A 447 -5.49 -29.79 -16.65
C ILE A 447 -3.97 -29.58 -16.56
N GLU A 448 -3.39 -29.01 -17.60
CA GLU A 448 -1.97 -28.65 -17.65
C GLU A 448 -1.73 -27.38 -16.81
N TYR A 449 -0.82 -27.47 -15.85
CA TYR A 449 -0.53 -26.37 -14.90
C TYR A 449 0.85 -25.77 -15.16
N PHE A 450 0.88 -24.46 -15.28
CA PHE A 450 2.09 -23.66 -15.48
C PHE A 450 2.25 -22.64 -14.34
N GLY A 451 3.10 -22.96 -13.39
CA GLY A 451 3.51 -22.05 -12.31
C GLY A 451 4.88 -21.41 -12.55
N LEU A 452 5.47 -20.90 -11.49
CA LEU A 452 6.79 -20.24 -11.46
C LEU A 452 7.70 -20.99 -10.49
N GLY A 453 8.64 -21.80 -11.00
CA GLY A 453 9.56 -22.59 -10.19
C GLY A 453 8.92 -23.86 -9.57
N VAL A 454 7.86 -24.40 -10.18
CA VAL A 454 7.12 -25.59 -9.73
C VAL A 454 6.96 -26.63 -10.82
#